data_c85190fe6b8285dfe1e1f9af6d446f76
#
_entry.id   c85190fe6b8285dfe1e1f9af6d446f76
#
_cell.length_a   1.000
_cell.length_b   1.000
_cell.length_c   1.000
_cell.angle_alpha   90.00
_cell.angle_beta   90.00
_cell.angle_gamma   90.00
#
_symmetry.space_group_name_H-M   'P 1'
#
loop_
_entity.id
_entity.type
_entity.pdbx_description
1 polymer ?
#
loop_
_entity_poly.entity_id
_entity_poly.type
_entity_poly.pdbx_seq_one_letter_code
_entity_poly.pdbx_strand_id
1 'polypeptide(L)'
;MKSGKHIVYHIPVCPFSQRLETLLALKEQTDAVEFHKIDITEPRPQWLLDLTRGTTALPILVTPDGKVIKESLVILQYLEQTFADPPITRTDPYERAVEAMMVAMEGPFTVTGYTFVMNRDPDRRNKFEA
;
A
#
# COMPACT_ATOMS: atom_id res chain seq x y z
N MET A 1 -24.76 3.09 -2.28
CA MET A 1 -24.47 4.54 -2.28
C MET A 1 -23.00 4.75 -2.60
N LYS A 2 -22.70 5.52 -3.61
CA LYS A 2 -21.32 5.91 -3.86
C LYS A 2 -20.91 6.88 -2.75
N SER A 3 -19.98 6.45 -1.90
CA SER A 3 -19.32 7.36 -0.96
C SER A 3 -18.69 8.48 -1.78
N GLY A 4 -18.82 9.73 -1.38
CA GLY A 4 -18.12 10.85 -2.00
C GLY A 4 -16.62 10.85 -1.71
N LYS A 5 -16.11 9.84 -1.01
CA LYS A 5 -14.72 9.67 -0.61
C LYS A 5 -14.05 8.51 -1.34
N HIS A 6 -12.74 8.55 -1.36
CA HIS A 6 -11.92 7.39 -1.71
C HIS A 6 -12.04 6.32 -0.64
N ILE A 7 -12.03 5.05 -1.03
CA ILE A 7 -12.06 3.91 -0.12
C ILE A 7 -10.81 3.06 -0.35
N VAL A 8 -10.11 2.73 0.73
CA VAL A 8 -9.00 1.77 0.72
C VAL A 8 -9.43 0.51 1.45
N TYR A 9 -9.44 -0.61 0.74
CA TYR A 9 -9.58 -1.93 1.35
C TYR A 9 -8.19 -2.43 1.73
N HIS A 10 -8.00 -2.77 3.02
CA HIS A 10 -6.67 -3.02 3.54
C HIS A 10 -6.64 -4.02 4.70
N ILE A 11 -5.42 -4.42 5.03
CA ILE A 11 -5.08 -5.13 6.26
C ILE A 11 -4.29 -4.14 7.12
N PRO A 12 -4.79 -3.71 8.29
CA PRO A 12 -4.18 -2.62 9.07
C PRO A 12 -2.72 -2.84 9.48
N VAL A 13 -2.34 -4.09 9.76
CA VAL A 13 -0.96 -4.44 10.17
C VAL A 13 -0.01 -4.60 8.98
N CYS A 14 -0.51 -4.52 7.74
CA CYS A 14 0.31 -4.69 6.55
C CYS A 14 1.16 -3.43 6.29
N PRO A 15 2.50 -3.55 6.14
CA PRO A 15 3.36 -2.41 5.85
C PRO A 15 2.99 -1.68 4.55
N PHE A 16 2.50 -2.40 3.56
CA PHE A 16 2.05 -1.82 2.29
C PHE A 16 0.81 -0.93 2.47
N SER A 17 -0.07 -1.26 3.41
CA SER A 17 -1.19 -0.42 3.78
C SER A 17 -0.74 0.79 4.61
N GLN A 18 0.17 0.58 5.55
CA GLN A 18 0.66 1.64 6.44
C GLN A 18 1.35 2.77 5.68
N ARG A 19 1.99 2.49 4.53
CA ARG A 19 2.57 3.56 3.72
C ARG A 19 1.52 4.54 3.20
N LEU A 20 0.31 4.08 2.90
CA LEU A 20 -0.80 4.94 2.48
C LEU A 20 -1.31 5.81 3.65
N GLU A 21 -1.46 5.22 4.82
CA GLU A 21 -1.87 5.94 6.03
C GLU A 21 -0.84 7.00 6.42
N THR A 22 0.45 6.66 6.31
CA THR A 22 1.55 7.58 6.59
C THR A 22 1.54 8.77 5.61
N LEU A 23 1.38 8.52 4.32
CA LEU A 23 1.29 9.60 3.33
C LEU A 23 0.13 10.54 3.64
N LEU A 24 -1.05 10.00 3.91
CA LEU A 24 -2.24 10.81 4.21
C LEU A 24 -2.09 11.61 5.50
N ALA A 25 -1.41 11.05 6.51
CA ALA A 25 -1.09 11.77 7.73
C ALA A 25 -0.13 12.96 7.46
N LEU A 26 0.91 12.74 6.66
CA LEU A 26 1.86 13.80 6.26
C LEU A 26 1.17 14.90 5.44
N LYS A 27 0.16 14.55 4.69
CA LYS A 27 -0.65 15.48 3.88
C LYS A 27 -1.82 16.11 4.65
N GLU A 28 -2.00 15.75 5.92
CA GLU A 28 -3.15 16.18 6.73
C GLU A 28 -4.51 15.83 6.08
N GLN A 29 -4.56 14.69 5.37
CA GLN A 29 -5.72 14.23 4.59
C GLN A 29 -6.28 12.89 5.10
N THR A 30 -6.10 12.56 6.36
CA THR A 30 -6.55 11.29 6.93
C THR A 30 -8.08 11.10 6.82
N ASP A 31 -8.84 12.17 6.89
CA ASP A 31 -10.30 12.13 6.81
C ASP A 31 -10.84 12.11 5.37
N ALA A 32 -9.99 12.30 4.37
CA ALA A 32 -10.38 12.33 2.97
C ALA A 32 -10.53 10.92 2.36
N VAL A 33 -9.99 9.91 3.01
CA VAL A 33 -9.99 8.52 2.57
C VAL A 33 -10.56 7.63 3.67
N GLU A 34 -11.48 6.76 3.32
CA GLU A 34 -12.02 5.74 4.22
C GLU A 34 -11.21 4.46 4.11
N PHE A 35 -10.80 3.90 5.24
CA PHE A 35 -10.08 2.63 5.31
C PHE A 35 -11.02 1.53 5.81
N HIS A 36 -11.24 0.52 4.97
CA HIS A 36 -12.09 -0.63 5.28
C HIS A 36 -11.23 -1.88 5.47
N LYS A 37 -11.28 -2.42 6.68
CA LYS A 37 -10.52 -3.62 7.05
C LYS A 37 -11.06 -4.86 6.34
N ILE A 38 -10.14 -5.63 5.76
CA ILE A 38 -10.41 -6.99 5.26
C ILE A 38 -9.84 -8.00 6.25
N ASP A 39 -10.65 -9.00 6.61
CA ASP A 39 -10.23 -10.07 7.52
C ASP A 39 -9.27 -11.03 6.79
N ILE A 40 -8.06 -11.17 7.34
CA ILE A 40 -7.02 -12.05 6.77
C ILE A 40 -7.25 -13.52 7.11
N THR A 41 -8.09 -13.82 8.09
CA THR A 41 -8.38 -15.20 8.52
C THR A 41 -9.41 -15.89 7.64
N GLU A 42 -10.13 -15.11 6.85
CA GLU A 42 -11.16 -15.58 5.93
C GLU A 42 -10.69 -15.48 4.47
N PRO A 43 -11.22 -16.32 3.57
CA PRO A 43 -11.01 -16.12 2.14
C PRO A 43 -11.48 -14.73 1.70
N ARG A 44 -10.84 -14.18 0.68
CA ARG A 44 -11.27 -12.89 0.12
C ARG A 44 -12.74 -12.96 -0.29
N PRO A 45 -13.59 -12.01 0.15
CA PRO A 45 -15.01 -12.02 -0.23
C PRO A 45 -15.18 -11.90 -1.75
N GLN A 46 -16.19 -12.58 -2.28
CA GLN A 46 -16.44 -12.63 -3.72
C GLN A 46 -16.60 -11.24 -4.34
N TRP A 47 -17.30 -10.34 -3.64
CA TRP A 47 -17.46 -8.96 -4.12
C TRP A 47 -16.13 -8.22 -4.34
N LEU A 48 -15.12 -8.51 -3.49
CA LEU A 48 -13.78 -7.92 -3.62
C LEU A 48 -13.03 -8.53 -4.81
N LEU A 49 -13.15 -9.84 -5.02
CA LEU A 49 -12.57 -10.51 -6.18
C LEU A 49 -13.19 -10.01 -7.49
N ASP A 50 -14.50 -9.81 -7.50
CA ASP A 50 -15.21 -9.27 -8.67
C ASP A 50 -14.76 -7.83 -8.95
N LEU A 51 -14.69 -6.99 -7.91
CA LEU A 51 -14.24 -5.61 -8.00
C LEU A 51 -12.81 -5.51 -8.55
N THR A 52 -11.94 -6.41 -8.13
CA THR A 52 -10.51 -6.40 -8.46
C THR A 52 -10.14 -7.29 -9.65
N ARG A 53 -11.12 -7.96 -10.25
CA ARG A 53 -10.91 -8.95 -11.31
C ARG A 53 -9.96 -10.07 -10.88
N GLY A 54 -10.22 -10.61 -9.68
CA GLY A 54 -9.52 -11.76 -9.13
C GLY A 54 -8.22 -11.46 -8.36
N THR A 55 -7.84 -10.20 -8.18
CA THR A 55 -6.67 -9.84 -7.37
C THR A 55 -6.95 -10.04 -5.88
N THR A 56 -6.08 -10.77 -5.20
CA THR A 56 -6.16 -11.02 -3.74
C THR A 56 -5.26 -10.10 -2.93
N ALA A 57 -4.30 -9.42 -3.57
CA ALA A 57 -3.35 -8.53 -2.93
C ALA A 57 -4.04 -7.24 -2.44
N LEU A 58 -3.62 -6.76 -1.28
CA LEU A 58 -4.09 -5.54 -0.63
C LEU A 58 -2.86 -4.65 -0.33
N PRO A 59 -3.00 -3.34 -0.23
CA PRO A 59 -4.23 -2.55 -0.30
C PRO A 59 -4.75 -2.34 -1.73
N ILE A 60 -6.03 -1.97 -1.83
CA ILE A 60 -6.71 -1.59 -3.06
C ILE A 60 -7.46 -0.28 -2.80
N LEU A 61 -7.37 0.67 -3.72
CA LEU A 61 -8.10 1.92 -3.65
C LEU A 61 -9.25 1.94 -4.65
N VAL A 62 -10.39 2.38 -4.20
CA VAL A 62 -11.56 2.67 -5.05
C VAL A 62 -11.83 4.17 -5.01
N THR A 63 -11.87 4.78 -6.18
CA THR A 63 -12.15 6.22 -6.33
C THR A 63 -13.64 6.52 -6.12
N PRO A 64 -14.02 7.79 -5.87
CA PRO A 64 -15.43 8.16 -5.73
C PRO A 64 -16.31 7.79 -6.93
N ASP A 65 -15.74 7.77 -8.14
CA ASP A 65 -16.43 7.35 -9.37
C ASP A 65 -16.35 5.83 -9.64
N GLY A 66 -15.80 5.06 -8.69
CA GLY A 66 -15.80 3.59 -8.72
C GLY A 66 -14.67 2.96 -9.49
N LYS A 67 -13.64 3.70 -9.87
CA LYS A 67 -12.43 3.14 -10.49
C LYS A 67 -11.52 2.48 -9.46
N VAL A 68 -10.86 1.41 -9.85
CA VAL A 68 -10.01 0.60 -8.96
C VAL A 68 -8.55 0.83 -9.30
N ILE A 69 -7.75 1.12 -8.27
CA ILE A 69 -6.29 1.24 -8.36
C ILE A 69 -5.66 0.20 -7.45
N LYS A 70 -4.74 -0.57 -8.00
CA LYS A 70 -3.99 -1.62 -7.32
C LYS A 70 -2.54 -1.20 -7.16
N GLU A 71 -1.78 -1.96 -6.38
CA GLU A 71 -0.38 -1.73 -6.06
C GLU A 71 -0.15 -0.49 -5.20
N SER A 72 0.35 -0.71 -3.99
CA SER A 72 0.47 0.36 -2.98
C SER A 72 1.34 1.54 -3.44
N LEU A 73 2.39 1.29 -4.23
CA LEU A 73 3.23 2.38 -4.77
C LEU A 73 2.51 3.20 -5.83
N VAL A 74 1.65 2.57 -6.62
CA VAL A 74 0.81 3.28 -7.60
C VAL A 74 -0.26 4.10 -6.88
N ILE A 75 -0.87 3.52 -5.83
CA ILE A 75 -1.84 4.23 -4.99
C ILE A 75 -1.19 5.45 -4.31
N LEU A 76 0.04 5.31 -3.82
CA LEU A 76 0.80 6.44 -3.26
C LEU A 76 0.93 7.59 -4.24
N GLN A 77 1.35 7.30 -5.47
CA GLN A 77 1.48 8.32 -6.52
C GLN A 77 0.15 8.98 -6.86
N TYR A 78 -0.91 8.19 -6.92
CA TYR A 78 -2.26 8.70 -7.17
C TYR A 78 -2.72 9.64 -6.05
N LEU A 79 -2.53 9.26 -4.79
CA LEU A 79 -2.91 10.08 -3.62
C LEU A 79 -2.07 11.36 -3.53
N GLU A 80 -0.76 11.27 -3.81
CA GLU A 80 0.12 12.45 -3.87
C GLU A 80 -0.36 13.48 -4.88
N GLN A 81 -0.78 13.03 -6.05
CA GLN A 81 -1.27 13.91 -7.12
C GLN A 81 -2.70 14.41 -6.85
N THR A 82 -3.55 13.58 -6.27
CA THR A 82 -4.95 13.91 -5.98
C THR A 82 -5.07 14.93 -4.85
N PHE A 83 -4.30 14.76 -3.80
CA PHE A 83 -4.20 15.67 -2.67
C PHE A 83 -2.87 16.45 -2.77
N ALA A 84 -2.79 17.38 -3.71
CA ALA A 84 -1.55 18.01 -4.10
C ALA A 84 -0.86 18.81 -2.98
N ASP A 85 -1.62 19.38 -2.04
CA ASP A 85 -1.09 20.20 -0.95
C ASP A 85 -1.26 19.53 0.43
N PRO A 86 -0.21 19.52 1.26
CA PRO A 86 1.18 19.86 0.92
C PRO A 86 1.83 18.77 0.04
N PRO A 87 2.74 19.13 -0.88
CA PRO A 87 3.51 18.16 -1.63
C PRO A 87 4.51 17.45 -0.71
N ILE A 88 4.56 16.12 -0.79
CA ILE A 88 5.52 15.32 -0.04
C ILE A 88 6.71 14.94 -0.92
N THR A 89 6.45 14.66 -2.21
CA THR A 89 7.48 14.36 -3.19
C THR A 89 8.36 15.58 -3.46
N ARG A 90 9.67 15.37 -3.53
CA ARG A 90 10.63 16.42 -3.88
C ARG A 90 10.37 16.95 -5.28
N THR A 91 10.65 18.23 -5.51
CA THR A 91 10.48 18.88 -6.81
C THR A 91 11.74 18.84 -7.67
N ASP A 92 12.92 18.84 -7.05
CA ASP A 92 14.18 18.69 -7.75
C ASP A 92 14.30 17.31 -8.43
N PRO A 93 14.63 17.24 -9.73
CA PRO A 93 14.71 15.95 -10.43
C PRO A 93 15.72 14.97 -9.85
N TYR A 94 16.85 15.44 -9.35
CA TYR A 94 17.86 14.58 -8.74
C TYR A 94 17.38 14.03 -7.39
N GLU A 95 16.82 14.88 -6.53
CA GLU A 95 16.25 14.47 -5.24
C GLU A 95 15.11 13.46 -5.44
N ARG A 96 14.25 13.67 -6.43
CA ARG A 96 13.20 12.70 -6.80
C ARG A 96 13.76 11.37 -7.25
N ALA A 97 14.87 11.38 -8.01
CA ALA A 97 15.54 10.16 -8.44
C ALA A 97 16.11 9.40 -7.24
N VAL A 98 16.69 10.09 -6.26
CA VAL A 98 17.18 9.49 -5.00
C VAL A 98 16.02 8.86 -4.22
N GLU A 99 14.91 9.55 -4.06
CA GLU A 99 13.69 8.99 -3.44
C GLU A 99 13.23 7.71 -4.17
N ALA A 100 13.20 7.74 -5.50
CA ALA A 100 12.79 6.59 -6.31
C ALA A 100 13.74 5.40 -6.16
N MET A 101 15.05 5.63 -6.02
CA MET A 101 16.02 4.57 -5.71
C MET A 101 15.76 3.94 -4.35
N MET A 102 15.47 4.74 -3.32
CA MET A 102 15.13 4.24 -1.99
C MET A 102 13.86 3.38 -2.03
N VAL A 103 12.83 3.85 -2.72
CA VAL A 103 11.57 3.12 -2.88
C VAL A 103 11.78 1.80 -3.63
N ALA A 104 12.61 1.78 -4.68
CA ALA A 104 12.92 0.57 -5.44
C ALA A 104 13.62 -0.50 -4.59
N MET A 105 14.40 -0.11 -3.59
CA MET A 105 15.10 -1.03 -2.67
C MET A 105 14.17 -1.59 -1.58
N GLU A 106 13.09 -0.91 -1.26
CA GLU A 106 12.19 -1.28 -0.16
C GLU A 106 11.49 -2.62 -0.41
N GLY A 107 11.02 -2.88 -1.62
CA GLY A 107 10.31 -4.12 -1.95
C GLY A 107 11.13 -5.38 -1.65
N PRO A 108 12.34 -5.54 -2.21
CA PRO A 108 13.23 -6.66 -1.89
C PRO A 108 13.57 -6.76 -0.40
N PHE A 109 13.79 -5.64 0.27
CA PHE A 109 14.05 -5.62 1.71
C PHE A 109 12.85 -6.14 2.51
N THR A 110 11.65 -5.67 2.22
CA THR A 110 10.43 -6.12 2.89
C THR A 110 10.16 -7.60 2.66
N VAL A 111 10.31 -8.10 1.43
CA VAL A 111 10.13 -9.53 1.11
C VAL A 111 11.13 -10.39 1.86
N THR A 112 12.39 -9.98 1.90
CA THR A 112 13.44 -10.69 2.66
C THR A 112 13.11 -10.72 4.14
N GLY A 113 12.68 -9.59 4.71
CA GLY A 113 12.26 -9.48 6.11
C GLY A 113 11.09 -10.40 6.43
N TYR A 114 10.07 -10.43 5.60
CA TYR A 114 8.92 -11.36 5.75
C TYR A 114 9.39 -12.81 5.69
N THR A 115 10.21 -13.16 4.72
CA THR A 115 10.73 -14.52 4.58
C THR A 115 11.50 -14.95 5.82
N PHE A 116 12.30 -14.05 6.39
CA PHE A 116 13.04 -14.31 7.63
C PHE A 116 12.09 -14.53 8.82
N VAL A 117 11.14 -13.61 9.04
CA VAL A 117 10.22 -13.64 10.18
C VAL A 117 9.28 -14.85 10.13
N MET A 118 8.81 -15.19 8.94
CA MET A 118 7.87 -16.31 8.74
C MET A 118 8.57 -17.67 8.58
N ASN A 119 9.89 -17.69 8.54
CA ASN A 119 10.64 -18.92 8.41
C ASN A 119 10.56 -19.77 9.70
N ARG A 120 10.10 -21.01 9.56
CA ARG A 120 10.01 -21.99 10.64
C ARG A 120 11.03 -23.13 10.47
N ASP A 121 11.81 -23.11 9.40
CA ASP A 121 12.81 -24.14 9.10
C ASP A 121 14.17 -23.72 9.65
N PRO A 122 14.72 -24.44 10.66
CA PRO A 122 16.02 -24.11 11.24
C PRO A 122 17.18 -24.16 10.23
N ASP A 123 17.10 -25.04 9.23
CA ASP A 123 18.15 -25.22 8.24
C ASP A 123 18.24 -24.04 7.26
N ARG A 124 17.15 -23.28 7.11
CA ARG A 124 17.10 -22.06 6.28
C ARG A 124 17.57 -20.82 7.01
N ARG A 125 17.62 -20.87 8.34
CA ARG A 125 17.99 -19.72 9.17
C ARG A 125 19.38 -19.19 8.82
N ASN A 126 20.34 -20.09 8.65
CA ASN A 126 21.73 -19.74 8.34
C ASN A 126 21.89 -18.99 7.00
N LYS A 127 20.93 -19.10 6.08
CA LYS A 127 20.94 -18.35 4.82
C LYS A 127 20.64 -16.87 4.99
N PHE A 128 20.03 -16.48 6.09
CA PHE A 128 19.67 -15.09 6.40
C PHE A 128 20.66 -14.43 7.36
N GLU A 129 21.49 -15.21 8.03
CA GLU A 129 22.52 -14.73 8.95
C GLU A 129 23.87 -14.50 8.26
N ALA A 130 23.98 -14.94 7.03
CA ALA A 130 25.16 -14.71 6.20
C ALA A 130 25.01 -13.46 5.34
#